data_641fa688710ff5dddcae608fc3b28540
#
_entry.id   641fa688710ff5dddcae608fc3b28540
#
_cell.length_a   1.000
_cell.length_b   1.000
_cell.length_c   1.000
_cell.angle_alpha   90.00
_cell.angle_beta   90.00
_cell.angle_gamma   90.00
#
_symmetry.space_group_name_H-M   'P 1'
#
loop_
_entity.id
_entity.type
_entity.pdbx_description
1 polymer ?
#
loop_
_entity_poly.entity_id
_entity_poly.type
_entity_poly.pdbx_seq_one_letter_code
_entity_poly.pdbx_strand_id
1 'polypeptide(L)'
;MMRRMNIKEIFNRIRETGSPLKRQLLMIGLLSKILDEQDKDIPTIIGGCALSYYSREVYFTADIDLAYADREALDKVLKDIGFFKKGRYWLSEDLKMAIEVPASTLAGEDSPVEIVELGEELRCRIIGIEDLIIDRLNACKHWKSQIDCEMAELLTMRYQKELDWAYLEKKATLPENDTLQELKKIRNKR
;
A
#
# COMPACT_ATOMS: atom_id res chain seq x y z
N MET A 1 -26.90 -15.34 -9.69
CA MET A 1 -26.96 -15.71 -8.24
C MET A 1 -25.55 -15.51 -7.69
N MET A 2 -25.28 -14.35 -7.10
CA MET A 2 -23.96 -14.06 -6.52
C MET A 2 -23.70 -15.07 -5.38
N ARG A 3 -22.60 -15.78 -5.47
CA ARG A 3 -22.16 -16.71 -4.42
C ARG A 3 -21.80 -15.87 -3.19
N ARG A 4 -22.54 -16.03 -2.09
CA ARG A 4 -22.25 -15.34 -0.84
C ARG A 4 -20.80 -15.62 -0.46
N MET A 5 -19.99 -14.59 -0.30
CA MET A 5 -18.58 -14.69 0.06
C MET A 5 -18.43 -15.53 1.34
N ASN A 6 -17.62 -16.58 1.26
CA ASN A 6 -17.28 -17.38 2.44
C ASN A 6 -15.99 -16.84 3.07
N ILE A 7 -16.14 -15.93 4.04
CA ILE A 7 -15.02 -15.32 4.77
C ILE A 7 -14.08 -16.41 5.32
N LYS A 8 -14.59 -17.55 5.81
CA LYS A 8 -13.76 -18.64 6.33
C LYS A 8 -12.85 -19.25 5.26
N GLU A 9 -13.34 -19.42 4.03
CA GLU A 9 -12.52 -19.92 2.91
C GLU A 9 -11.39 -18.95 2.58
N ILE A 10 -11.67 -17.65 2.57
CA ILE A 10 -10.62 -16.64 2.32
C ILE A 10 -9.59 -16.63 3.45
N PHE A 11 -10.01 -16.73 4.72
CA PHE A 11 -9.09 -16.84 5.85
C PHE A 11 -8.18 -18.08 5.74
N ASN A 12 -8.73 -19.23 5.36
CA ASN A 12 -7.94 -20.45 5.14
C ASN A 12 -6.92 -20.21 3.99
N ARG A 13 -7.36 -19.63 2.89
CA ARG A 13 -6.49 -19.28 1.78
C ARG A 13 -5.35 -18.33 2.21
N ILE A 14 -5.64 -17.33 3.05
CA ILE A 14 -4.60 -16.43 3.59
C ILE A 14 -3.60 -17.24 4.43
N ARG A 15 -4.05 -18.14 5.31
CA ARG A 15 -3.16 -18.96 6.14
C ARG A 15 -2.27 -19.90 5.32
N GLU A 16 -2.82 -20.50 4.27
CA GLU A 16 -2.13 -21.46 3.41
C GLU A 16 -1.19 -20.81 2.39
N THR A 17 -1.33 -19.50 2.18
CA THR A 17 -0.48 -18.76 1.23
C THR A 17 0.92 -18.55 1.81
N GLY A 18 1.96 -19.04 1.11
CA GLY A 18 3.36 -18.96 1.56
C GLY A 18 4.00 -17.57 1.40
N SER A 19 3.57 -16.76 0.42
CA SER A 19 4.11 -15.40 0.21
C SER A 19 3.50 -14.42 1.21
N PRO A 20 4.31 -13.74 2.03
CA PRO A 20 3.83 -12.73 2.95
C PRO A 20 3.08 -11.60 2.26
N LEU A 21 3.60 -11.08 1.15
CA LEU A 21 2.94 -10.05 0.36
C LEU A 21 1.56 -10.52 -0.12
N LYS A 22 1.48 -11.72 -0.71
CA LYS A 22 0.19 -12.25 -1.19
C LYS A 22 -0.83 -12.41 -0.07
N ARG A 23 -0.39 -12.78 1.14
CA ARG A 23 -1.26 -12.84 2.33
C ARG A 23 -1.80 -11.46 2.69
N GLN A 24 -0.93 -10.44 2.69
CA GLN A 24 -1.30 -9.05 2.96
C GLN A 24 -2.30 -8.53 1.91
N LEU A 25 -2.03 -8.74 0.62
CA LEU A 25 -2.94 -8.34 -0.46
C LEU A 25 -4.30 -9.04 -0.35
N LEU A 26 -4.34 -10.35 -0.08
CA LEU A 26 -5.59 -11.09 0.12
C LEU A 26 -6.40 -10.55 1.30
N MET A 27 -5.73 -10.18 2.40
CA MET A 27 -6.38 -9.60 3.57
C MET A 27 -7.02 -8.25 3.23
N ILE A 28 -6.31 -7.39 2.51
CA ILE A 28 -6.86 -6.08 2.11
C ILE A 28 -7.93 -6.24 1.02
N GLY A 29 -7.78 -7.21 0.13
CA GLY A 29 -8.84 -7.55 -0.83
C GLY A 29 -10.14 -7.99 -0.15
N LEU A 30 -10.06 -8.79 0.91
CA LEU A 30 -11.21 -9.15 1.74
C LEU A 30 -11.83 -7.94 2.44
N LEU A 31 -10.99 -7.11 3.06
CA LEU A 31 -11.42 -5.89 3.73
C LEU A 31 -12.10 -4.93 2.76
N SER A 32 -11.50 -4.71 1.58
CA SER A 32 -12.06 -3.88 0.51
C SER A 32 -13.42 -4.38 0.06
N LYS A 33 -13.58 -5.69 -0.13
CA LYS A 33 -14.85 -6.28 -0.52
C LYS A 33 -15.93 -6.09 0.54
N ILE A 34 -15.60 -6.31 1.83
CA ILE A 34 -16.58 -6.13 2.93
C ILE A 34 -17.01 -4.65 3.02
N LEU A 35 -16.10 -3.70 2.83
CA LEU A 35 -16.43 -2.27 2.85
C LEU A 35 -17.27 -1.87 1.63
N ASP A 36 -16.92 -2.33 0.44
CA ASP A 36 -17.65 -2.08 -0.81
C ASP A 36 -19.09 -2.63 -0.74
N GLU A 37 -19.30 -3.82 -0.15
CA GLU A 37 -20.64 -4.39 0.12
C GLU A 37 -21.49 -3.59 1.13
N GLN A 38 -20.87 -2.66 1.87
CA GLN A 38 -21.51 -1.71 2.78
C GLN A 38 -21.62 -0.30 2.20
N ASP A 39 -21.45 -0.12 0.89
CA ASP A 39 -21.41 1.17 0.19
C ASP A 39 -20.36 2.14 0.78
N LYS A 40 -19.23 1.60 1.25
CA LYS A 40 -18.08 2.36 1.75
C LYS A 40 -16.97 2.38 0.71
N ASP A 41 -16.17 3.46 0.73
CA ASP A 41 -14.93 3.50 -0.07
C ASP A 41 -13.97 2.38 0.39
N ILE A 42 -13.04 2.00 -0.48
CA ILE A 42 -12.05 0.96 -0.19
C ILE A 42 -10.71 1.61 0.21
N PRO A 43 -9.97 1.00 1.15
CA PRO A 43 -8.69 1.53 1.58
C PRO A 43 -7.63 1.43 0.48
N THR A 44 -6.64 2.33 0.53
CA THR A 44 -5.47 2.28 -0.36
C THR A 44 -4.26 1.80 0.43
N ILE A 45 -3.59 0.75 -0.06
CA ILE A 45 -2.31 0.29 0.46
C ILE A 45 -1.24 1.33 0.14
N ILE A 46 -0.48 1.73 1.15
CA ILE A 46 0.63 2.68 1.07
C ILE A 46 1.89 2.09 1.72
N GLY A 47 2.93 2.89 1.91
CA GLY A 47 4.08 2.55 2.75
C GLY A 47 4.82 1.27 2.36
N GLY A 48 5.19 0.49 3.39
CA GLY A 48 6.03 -0.70 3.23
C GLY A 48 5.39 -1.81 2.41
N CYS A 49 4.07 -2.04 2.57
CA CYS A 49 3.37 -3.07 1.81
C CYS A 49 3.31 -2.73 0.30
N ALA A 50 3.05 -1.47 -0.06
CA ALA A 50 3.13 -0.99 -1.44
C ALA A 50 4.56 -1.14 -1.99
N LEU A 51 5.57 -0.82 -1.18
CA LEU A 51 6.97 -1.01 -1.55
C LEU A 51 7.32 -2.49 -1.80
N SER A 52 6.81 -3.41 -0.97
CA SER A 52 6.96 -4.86 -1.21
C SER A 52 6.37 -5.28 -2.56
N TYR A 53 5.20 -4.75 -2.90
CA TYR A 53 4.53 -5.03 -4.17
C TYR A 53 5.36 -4.57 -5.37
N TYR A 54 5.72 -3.29 -5.45
CA TYR A 54 6.46 -2.74 -6.59
C TYR A 54 7.92 -3.22 -6.65
N SER A 55 8.54 -3.49 -5.49
CA SER A 55 9.89 -4.07 -5.48
C SER A 55 9.92 -5.56 -5.81
N ARG A 56 8.75 -6.21 -6.00
CA ARG A 56 8.61 -7.66 -6.20
C ARG A 56 9.29 -8.45 -5.08
N GLU A 57 8.92 -8.11 -3.84
CA GLU A 57 9.42 -8.74 -2.60
C GLU A 57 10.94 -8.59 -2.37
N VAL A 58 11.62 -7.64 -3.04
CA VAL A 58 13.00 -7.25 -2.68
C VAL A 58 13.00 -6.55 -1.32
N TYR A 59 11.97 -5.76 -1.05
CA TYR A 59 11.69 -5.19 0.27
C TYR A 59 10.57 -5.99 0.94
N PHE A 60 10.66 -6.14 2.27
CA PHE A 60 9.66 -6.83 3.07
C PHE A 60 9.24 -5.97 4.26
N THR A 61 7.94 -5.97 4.57
CA THR A 61 7.38 -5.43 5.81
C THR A 61 6.41 -6.41 6.43
N ALA A 62 6.30 -6.39 7.77
CA ALA A 62 5.38 -7.24 8.52
C ALA A 62 3.99 -6.61 8.69
N ASP A 63 3.91 -5.30 8.60
CA ASP A 63 2.69 -4.50 8.75
C ASP A 63 2.14 -4.02 7.41
N ILE A 64 0.87 -3.65 7.43
CA ILE A 64 0.14 -3.12 6.30
C ILE A 64 -0.27 -1.69 6.62
N ASP A 65 0.29 -0.73 5.88
CA ASP A 65 -0.06 0.68 5.99
C ASP A 65 -1.18 1.01 5.02
N LEU A 66 -2.23 1.68 5.49
CA LEU A 66 -3.38 2.08 4.70
C LEU A 66 -3.61 3.58 4.75
N ALA A 67 -4.06 4.16 3.65
CA ALA A 67 -4.75 5.44 3.63
C ALA A 67 -6.25 5.18 3.58
N TYR A 68 -6.99 5.67 4.58
CA TYR A 68 -8.44 5.49 4.68
C TYR A 68 -9.11 6.52 5.60
N ALA A 69 -10.16 7.16 5.13
CA ALA A 69 -10.81 8.25 5.85
C ALA A 69 -11.80 7.74 6.93
N ASP A 70 -12.65 6.77 6.61
CA ASP A 70 -13.69 6.25 7.52
C ASP A 70 -13.12 5.20 8.48
N ARG A 71 -12.35 5.70 9.47
CA ARG A 71 -11.70 4.83 10.47
C ARG A 71 -12.69 4.07 11.35
N GLU A 72 -13.91 4.58 11.51
CA GLU A 72 -14.95 3.95 12.32
C GLU A 72 -15.49 2.70 11.59
N ALA A 73 -15.82 2.84 10.30
CA ALA A 73 -16.21 1.70 9.49
C ALA A 73 -15.11 0.63 9.44
N LEU A 74 -13.85 1.06 9.26
CA LEU A 74 -12.71 0.16 9.26
C LEU A 74 -12.55 -0.60 10.59
N ASP A 75 -12.62 0.11 11.71
CA ASP A 75 -12.50 -0.47 13.05
C ASP A 75 -13.56 -1.54 13.30
N LYS A 76 -14.82 -1.24 12.90
CA LYS A 76 -15.92 -2.18 13.00
C LYS A 76 -15.66 -3.45 12.19
N VAL A 77 -15.34 -3.29 10.90
CA VAL A 77 -15.09 -4.45 10.01
C VAL A 77 -13.92 -5.28 10.51
N LEU A 78 -12.81 -4.66 10.90
CA LEU A 78 -11.64 -5.36 11.41
C LEU A 78 -11.95 -6.15 12.68
N LYS A 79 -12.73 -5.58 13.61
CA LYS A 79 -13.18 -6.29 14.82
C LYS A 79 -14.09 -7.49 14.48
N ASP A 80 -15.02 -7.30 13.55
CA ASP A 80 -15.96 -8.35 13.13
C ASP A 80 -15.23 -9.55 12.50
N ILE A 81 -14.06 -9.33 11.89
CA ILE A 81 -13.22 -10.37 11.30
C ILE A 81 -12.05 -10.82 12.20
N GLY A 82 -12.07 -10.45 13.49
CA GLY A 82 -11.17 -11.01 14.51
C GLY A 82 -9.87 -10.23 14.73
N PHE A 83 -9.77 -9.00 14.27
CA PHE A 83 -8.69 -8.10 14.68
C PHE A 83 -9.04 -7.39 16.00
N PHE A 84 -8.03 -7.07 16.79
CA PHE A 84 -8.18 -6.23 17.98
C PHE A 84 -7.25 -5.02 17.91
N LYS A 85 -7.70 -3.90 18.45
CA LYS A 85 -6.94 -2.64 18.45
C LYS A 85 -5.96 -2.58 19.61
N LYS A 86 -4.68 -2.28 19.29
CA LYS A 86 -3.63 -2.00 20.27
C LYS A 86 -2.82 -0.78 19.84
N GLY A 87 -3.04 0.34 20.54
CA GLY A 87 -2.46 1.63 20.14
C GLY A 87 -2.96 2.06 18.77
N ARG A 88 -2.03 2.28 17.83
CA ARG A 88 -2.33 2.68 16.45
C ARG A 88 -2.59 1.50 15.50
N TYR A 89 -2.36 0.26 15.97
CA TYR A 89 -2.47 -0.94 15.16
C TYR A 89 -3.76 -1.72 15.41
N TRP A 90 -4.25 -2.38 14.37
CA TRP A 90 -5.17 -3.51 14.46
C TRP A 90 -4.39 -4.79 14.24
N LEU A 91 -4.45 -5.70 15.21
CA LEU A 91 -3.65 -6.93 15.25
C LEU A 91 -4.55 -8.16 15.10
N SER A 92 -4.08 -9.14 14.34
CA SER A 92 -4.65 -10.48 14.31
C SER A 92 -3.56 -11.49 14.70
N GLU A 93 -3.73 -12.15 15.85
CA GLU A 93 -2.82 -13.22 16.31
C GLU A 93 -2.91 -14.44 15.40
N ASP A 94 -4.13 -14.77 14.96
CA ASP A 94 -4.41 -15.90 14.07
C ASP A 94 -3.70 -15.76 12.73
N LEU A 95 -3.77 -14.58 12.10
CA LEU A 95 -3.13 -14.32 10.82
C LEU A 95 -1.67 -13.82 10.98
N LYS A 96 -1.24 -13.48 12.19
CA LYS A 96 0.06 -12.82 12.47
C LYS A 96 0.25 -11.57 11.61
N MET A 97 -0.76 -10.70 11.60
CA MET A 97 -0.81 -9.48 10.80
C MET A 97 -1.06 -8.27 11.68
N ALA A 98 -0.48 -7.14 11.27
CA ALA A 98 -0.73 -5.83 11.81
C ALA A 98 -1.18 -4.88 10.69
N ILE A 99 -2.20 -4.07 10.96
CA ILE A 99 -2.70 -3.04 10.05
C ILE A 99 -2.60 -1.70 10.76
N GLU A 100 -2.07 -0.69 10.08
CA GLU A 100 -2.02 0.69 10.52
C GLU A 100 -2.70 1.60 9.50
N VAL A 101 -3.27 2.72 9.97
CA VAL A 101 -3.85 3.75 9.10
C VAL A 101 -3.18 5.09 9.42
N PRO A 102 -1.96 5.33 8.91
CA PRO A 102 -1.25 6.58 9.18
C PRO A 102 -1.84 7.78 8.46
N ALA A 103 -2.59 7.58 7.38
CA ALA A 103 -3.16 8.65 6.57
C ALA A 103 -4.67 8.47 6.34
N SER A 104 -5.39 9.59 6.20
CA SER A 104 -6.81 9.55 5.82
C SER A 104 -7.01 9.52 4.31
N THR A 105 -6.11 10.16 3.56
CA THR A 105 -6.13 10.28 2.09
C THR A 105 -4.72 10.18 1.53
N LEU A 106 -4.61 10.02 0.22
CA LEU A 106 -3.34 10.20 -0.49
C LEU A 106 -2.98 11.69 -0.58
N ALA A 107 -1.72 11.97 -0.89
CA ALA A 107 -1.19 13.34 -0.99
C ALA A 107 -1.56 14.02 -2.31
N GLY A 108 -2.85 14.28 -2.52
CA GLY A 108 -3.43 14.97 -3.66
C GLY A 108 -4.67 14.27 -4.22
N GLU A 109 -5.60 15.06 -4.72
CA GLU A 109 -6.84 14.54 -5.32
C GLU A 109 -6.57 13.73 -6.59
N ASP A 110 -5.52 14.09 -7.33
CA ASP A 110 -5.09 13.42 -8.58
C ASP A 110 -4.05 12.31 -8.36
N SER A 111 -3.85 11.87 -7.10
CA SER A 111 -2.88 10.81 -6.82
C SER A 111 -3.24 9.51 -7.54
N PRO A 112 -2.36 8.98 -8.40
CA PRO A 112 -2.65 7.74 -9.13
C PRO A 112 -2.74 6.56 -8.17
N VAL A 113 -3.57 5.59 -8.54
CA VAL A 113 -3.71 4.32 -7.84
C VAL A 113 -3.71 3.16 -8.81
N GLU A 114 -3.23 2.00 -8.38
CA GLU A 114 -3.31 0.75 -9.10
C GLU A 114 -4.37 -0.15 -8.44
N ILE A 115 -5.20 -0.78 -9.27
CA ILE A 115 -6.14 -1.80 -8.81
C ILE A 115 -5.55 -3.17 -9.12
N VAL A 116 -5.35 -3.96 -8.08
CA VAL A 116 -4.80 -5.32 -8.19
C VAL A 116 -5.93 -6.33 -8.00
N GLU A 117 -6.20 -7.10 -9.04
CA GLU A 117 -7.17 -8.20 -9.02
C GLU A 117 -6.53 -9.47 -8.43
N LEU A 118 -7.19 -10.05 -7.43
CA LEU A 118 -6.67 -11.20 -6.67
C LEU A 118 -7.46 -12.50 -6.91
N GLY A 119 -8.42 -12.44 -7.84
CA GLY A 119 -9.38 -13.52 -8.11
C GLY A 119 -10.51 -13.56 -7.07
N GLU A 120 -11.58 -14.34 -7.39
CA GLU A 120 -12.76 -14.52 -6.51
C GLU A 120 -13.42 -13.18 -6.11
N GLU A 121 -13.43 -12.21 -7.03
CA GLU A 121 -13.97 -10.87 -6.82
C GLU A 121 -13.22 -10.06 -5.72
N LEU A 122 -12.03 -10.50 -5.31
CA LEU A 122 -11.18 -9.75 -4.43
C LEU A 122 -10.29 -8.80 -5.23
N ARG A 123 -10.26 -7.54 -4.80
CA ARG A 123 -9.38 -6.51 -5.35
C ARG A 123 -8.85 -5.62 -4.23
N CYS A 124 -7.67 -5.10 -4.40
CA CYS A 124 -7.15 -4.06 -3.54
C CYS A 124 -6.65 -2.87 -4.35
N ARG A 125 -6.62 -1.71 -3.71
CA ARG A 125 -6.10 -0.46 -4.26
C ARG A 125 -4.73 -0.19 -3.65
N ILE A 126 -3.76 0.12 -4.49
CA ILE A 126 -2.39 0.44 -4.08
C ILE A 126 -2.05 1.85 -4.57
N ILE A 127 -1.30 2.61 -3.80
CA ILE A 127 -0.76 3.92 -4.21
C ILE A 127 0.02 3.79 -5.51
N GLY A 128 -0.12 4.77 -6.40
CA GLY A 128 0.65 4.81 -7.65
C GLY A 128 2.15 4.83 -7.41
N ILE A 129 2.89 4.26 -8.35
CA ILE A 129 4.33 4.09 -8.22
C ILE A 129 5.08 5.42 -8.12
N GLU A 130 4.59 6.46 -8.80
CA GLU A 130 5.19 7.78 -8.77
C GLU A 130 5.12 8.39 -7.36
N ASP A 131 3.95 8.33 -6.72
CA ASP A 131 3.78 8.85 -5.36
C ASP A 131 4.58 8.03 -4.34
N LEU A 132 4.69 6.71 -4.55
CA LEU A 132 5.55 5.87 -3.71
C LEU A 132 7.04 6.23 -3.88
N ILE A 133 7.50 6.51 -5.10
CA ILE A 133 8.88 6.98 -5.33
C ILE A 133 9.12 8.30 -4.60
N ILE A 134 8.18 9.26 -4.67
CA ILE A 134 8.28 10.53 -3.95
C ILE A 134 8.38 10.30 -2.44
N ASP A 135 7.54 9.42 -1.89
CA ASP A 135 7.57 9.08 -0.47
C ASP A 135 8.95 8.50 -0.05
N ARG A 136 9.52 7.59 -0.84
CA ARG A 136 10.87 7.05 -0.59
C ARG A 136 11.97 8.10 -0.75
N LEU A 137 11.86 9.01 -1.72
CA LEU A 137 12.80 10.12 -1.88
C LEU A 137 12.73 11.09 -0.69
N ASN A 138 11.53 11.35 -0.15
CA ASN A 138 11.35 12.15 1.05
C ASN A 138 12.05 11.49 2.26
N ALA A 139 11.84 10.20 2.47
CA ALA A 139 12.49 9.46 3.55
C ALA A 139 14.03 9.44 3.37
N CYS A 140 14.50 9.24 2.15
CA CYS A 140 15.91 9.31 1.79
C CYS A 140 16.52 10.67 2.16
N LYS A 141 15.89 11.77 1.73
CA LYS A 141 16.42 13.11 1.89
C LYS A 141 16.30 13.64 3.32
N HIS A 142 15.10 13.57 3.88
CA HIS A 142 14.78 14.25 5.14
C HIS A 142 15.10 13.41 6.37
N TRP A 143 14.97 12.09 6.30
CA TRP A 143 15.27 11.19 7.40
C TRP A 143 16.60 10.47 7.26
N LYS A 144 17.34 10.72 6.16
CA LYS A 144 18.63 10.09 5.86
C LYS A 144 18.55 8.56 5.83
N SER A 145 17.40 8.01 5.42
CA SER A 145 17.19 6.58 5.34
C SER A 145 17.88 6.01 4.11
N GLN A 146 18.96 5.27 4.31
CA GLN A 146 19.72 4.64 3.22
C GLN A 146 18.87 3.62 2.46
N ILE A 147 18.04 2.84 3.18
CA ILE A 147 17.14 1.84 2.57
C ILE A 147 16.16 2.53 1.63
N ASP A 148 15.58 3.67 2.04
CA ASP A 148 14.64 4.39 1.19
C ASP A 148 15.31 5.01 -0.02
N CYS A 149 16.57 5.45 0.08
CA CYS A 149 17.36 5.88 -1.06
C CYS A 149 17.53 4.76 -2.09
N GLU A 150 17.90 3.57 -1.64
CA GLU A 150 18.10 2.39 -2.47
C GLU A 150 16.79 1.92 -3.11
N MET A 151 15.69 1.96 -2.36
CA MET A 151 14.37 1.59 -2.87
C MET A 151 13.84 2.61 -3.89
N ALA A 152 14.01 3.91 -3.65
CA ALA A 152 13.68 4.95 -4.64
C ALA A 152 14.44 4.73 -5.95
N GLU A 153 15.74 4.43 -5.87
CA GLU A 153 16.57 4.13 -7.03
C GLU A 153 16.09 2.84 -7.75
N LEU A 154 15.88 1.76 -7.00
CA LEU A 154 15.40 0.48 -7.53
C LEU A 154 14.09 0.66 -8.31
N LEU A 155 13.10 1.31 -7.72
CA LEU A 155 11.78 1.52 -8.34
C LEU A 155 11.89 2.40 -9.58
N THR A 156 12.60 3.53 -9.48
CA THR A 156 12.80 4.46 -10.59
C THR A 156 13.46 3.79 -11.78
N MET A 157 14.49 2.97 -11.55
CA MET A 157 15.18 2.23 -12.62
C MET A 157 14.33 1.12 -13.21
N ARG A 158 13.62 0.37 -12.37
CA ARG A 158 12.78 -0.77 -12.80
C ARG A 158 11.64 -0.34 -13.68
N TYR A 159 10.97 0.74 -13.32
CA TYR A 159 9.76 1.24 -13.99
C TYR A 159 10.01 2.44 -14.91
N GLN A 160 11.27 2.76 -15.23
CA GLN A 160 11.66 3.95 -15.99
C GLN A 160 10.90 4.20 -17.30
N LYS A 161 10.40 3.12 -17.94
CA LYS A 161 9.65 3.18 -19.21
C LYS A 161 8.15 3.37 -19.00
N GLU A 162 7.67 3.12 -17.80
CA GLU A 162 6.24 3.10 -17.42
C GLU A 162 5.86 4.35 -16.62
N LEU A 163 6.87 5.02 -15.99
CA LEU A 163 6.67 6.20 -15.16
C LEU A 163 6.11 7.38 -15.96
N ASP A 164 5.09 8.04 -15.40
CA ASP A 164 4.73 9.40 -15.81
C ASP A 164 5.75 10.39 -15.24
N TRP A 165 6.80 10.64 -16.03
CA TRP A 165 7.90 11.53 -15.65
C TRP A 165 7.43 12.97 -15.44
N ALA A 166 6.41 13.44 -16.18
CA ALA A 166 5.90 14.79 -16.02
C ALA A 166 5.22 14.95 -14.65
N TYR A 167 4.40 13.98 -14.27
CA TYR A 167 3.80 13.94 -12.95
C TYR A 167 4.84 13.82 -11.84
N LEU A 168 5.78 12.89 -11.99
CA LEU A 168 6.83 12.62 -10.99
C LEU A 168 7.72 13.84 -10.74
N GLU A 169 8.18 14.52 -11.81
CA GLU A 169 8.98 15.75 -11.70
C GLU A 169 8.18 16.90 -11.08
N LYS A 170 6.90 17.05 -11.47
CA LYS A 170 6.00 18.04 -10.86
C LYS A 170 5.88 17.80 -9.34
N LYS A 171 5.59 16.57 -8.91
CA LYS A 171 5.51 16.22 -7.48
C LYS A 171 6.83 16.44 -6.75
N ALA A 172 7.96 16.04 -7.34
CA ALA A 172 9.28 16.21 -6.75
C ALA A 172 9.67 17.70 -6.55
N THR A 173 9.06 18.60 -7.31
CA THR A 173 9.32 20.05 -7.24
C THR A 173 8.48 20.76 -6.16
N LEU A 174 7.42 20.13 -5.66
CA LEU A 174 6.58 20.73 -4.63
C LEU A 174 7.40 21.04 -3.36
N PRO A 175 7.16 22.19 -2.68
CA PRO A 175 7.93 22.60 -1.51
C PRO A 175 7.92 21.55 -0.38
N GLU A 176 6.82 20.85 -0.20
CA GLU A 176 6.67 19.79 0.79
C GLU A 176 7.52 18.55 0.50
N ASN A 177 7.88 18.31 -0.75
CA ASN A 177 8.74 17.21 -1.18
C ASN A 177 10.18 17.65 -1.36
N ASP A 178 10.41 18.65 -2.21
CA ASP A 178 11.73 19.21 -2.53
C ASP A 178 12.79 18.13 -2.87
N THR A 179 12.39 17.14 -3.68
CA THR A 179 13.22 15.95 -3.99
C THR A 179 13.67 15.89 -5.46
N LEU A 180 13.46 16.94 -6.23
CA LEU A 180 13.81 16.97 -7.66
C LEU A 180 15.30 16.69 -7.93
N GLN A 181 16.19 17.15 -7.06
CA GLN A 181 17.62 16.93 -7.25
C GLN A 181 18.00 15.46 -7.05
N GLU A 182 17.40 14.81 -6.05
CA GLU A 182 17.56 13.39 -5.78
C GLU A 182 17.03 12.55 -6.95
N LEU A 183 15.85 12.88 -7.46
CA LEU A 183 15.25 12.22 -8.62
C LEU A 183 16.15 12.35 -9.87
N LYS A 184 16.68 13.54 -10.15
CA LYS A 184 17.59 13.78 -11.29
C LYS A 184 18.89 12.99 -11.16
N LYS A 185 19.45 12.87 -9.95
CA LYS A 185 20.64 12.03 -9.71
C LYS A 185 20.39 10.57 -10.08
N ILE A 186 19.22 10.01 -9.71
CA ILE A 186 18.86 8.63 -10.06
C ILE A 186 18.69 8.50 -11.57
N ARG A 187 17.93 9.39 -12.21
CA ARG A 187 17.69 9.36 -13.66
C ARG A 187 18.97 9.40 -14.49
N ASN A 188 19.99 10.09 -14.01
CA ASN A 188 21.27 10.24 -14.70
C ASN A 188 22.28 9.10 -14.43
N LYS A 189 21.98 8.19 -13.54
CA LYS A 189 22.76 6.95 -13.33
C LYS A 189 22.44 5.96 -14.46
N ARG A 190 23.06 6.15 -15.62
CA ARG A 190 22.99 5.23 -16.76
C ARG A 190 24.18 4.27 -16.79
#